data_6a59177fffa1b47d58ab4e633969e6ae
#
_entry.id   6a59177fffa1b47d58ab4e633969e6ae
#
_cell.length_a   1.000
_cell.length_b   1.000
_cell.length_c   1.000
_cell.angle_alpha   90.00
_cell.angle_beta   90.00
_cell.angle_gamma   90.00
#
_symmetry.space_group_name_H-M   'P 1'
#
loop_
_entity.id
_entity.type
_entity.pdbx_description
1 polymer ?
#
loop_
_entity_poly.entity_id
_entity_poly.type
_entity_poly.pdbx_seq_one_letter_code
_entity_poly.pdbx_strand_id
1 'polypeptide(L)' 'MSRSSASRARIACLPGDCIGPEVMAVAKRVLAQLAPDLELTDHPFGAGAIRATGDPLPATTLEACRNADAVLKAPIGDP' A
#
# COMPACT_ATOMS: atom_id res chain seq x y z
N MET A 1 -0.59 -21.97 6.53
CA MET A 1 0.48 -21.76 7.50
C MET A 1 0.07 -20.68 8.48
N SER A 2 0.20 -20.98 9.75
CA SER A 2 -0.18 -20.00 10.76
C SER A 2 1.02 -19.11 11.09
N ARG A 3 0.72 -17.85 11.39
CA ARG A 3 1.74 -16.92 11.85
C ARG A 3 1.83 -16.98 13.36
N SER A 4 3.01 -16.74 13.89
CA SER A 4 3.16 -16.64 15.32
C SER A 4 2.45 -15.37 15.80
N SER A 5 2.08 -15.32 17.07
CA SER A 5 1.42 -14.15 17.64
C SER A 5 2.30 -12.91 17.61
N ALA A 6 3.62 -13.10 17.52
CA ALA A 6 4.56 -11.98 17.44
C ALA A 6 4.73 -11.46 16.02
N SER A 7 4.17 -12.17 15.03
CA SER A 7 4.36 -11.87 13.62
C SER A 7 3.07 -11.32 13.03
N ARG A 8 3.12 -10.11 12.51
CA ARG A 8 1.98 -9.48 11.84
C ARG A 8 2.14 -9.59 10.34
N ALA A 9 1.03 -9.80 9.65
CA ALA A 9 1.02 -9.69 8.20
C ALA A 9 1.22 -8.22 7.83
N ARG A 10 2.12 -7.99 6.89
CA ARG A 10 2.43 -6.64 6.40
C ARG A 10 1.83 -6.45 5.03
N ILE A 11 1.06 -5.39 4.88
CA ILE A 11 0.44 -5.02 3.61
C ILE A 11 1.02 -3.70 3.16
N ALA A 12 1.70 -3.71 2.03
CA ALA A 12 2.17 -2.46 1.41
C ALA A 12 1.02 -1.87 0.62
N CYS A 13 0.62 -0.65 0.96
CA CYS A 13 -0.51 0.03 0.33
C CYS A 13 0.01 1.06 -0.66
N LEU A 14 -0.47 0.98 -1.89
CA LEU A 14 -0.09 1.89 -2.97
C LEU A 14 -1.33 2.67 -3.39
N PRO A 15 -1.58 3.84 -2.76
CA PRO A 15 -2.79 4.61 -3.04
C PRO A 15 -2.90 5.09 -4.50
N GLY A 16 -1.77 5.34 -5.14
CA GLY A 16 -1.79 5.73 -6.55
C GLY A 16 -2.28 7.15 -6.75
N ASP A 17 -3.13 7.32 -7.79
CA ASP A 17 -3.49 8.63 -8.31
C ASP A 17 -4.98 8.92 -8.21
N CYS A 18 -5.35 10.17 -8.42
CA CYS A 18 -6.74 10.63 -8.53
C CYS A 18 -7.58 10.19 -7.34
N ILE A 19 -8.55 9.31 -7.54
CA ILE A 19 -9.40 8.81 -6.46
C ILE A 19 -8.76 7.67 -5.67
N GLY A 20 -7.56 7.25 -6.07
CA GLY A 20 -6.87 6.16 -5.42
C GLY A 20 -6.74 6.31 -3.91
N PRO A 21 -6.28 7.48 -3.41
CA PRO A 21 -6.17 7.68 -1.96
C PRO A 21 -7.50 7.54 -1.22
N GLU A 22 -8.60 8.02 -1.80
CA GLU A 22 -9.91 7.89 -1.18
C GLU A 22 -10.37 6.45 -1.13
N VAL A 23 -10.20 5.72 -2.23
CA VAL A 23 -10.54 4.30 -2.30
C VAL A 23 -9.69 3.52 -1.32
N MET A 24 -8.40 3.84 -1.25
CA MET A 24 -7.48 3.16 -0.34
C MET A 24 -7.86 3.40 1.12
N ALA A 25 -8.28 4.61 1.46
CA ALA A 25 -8.69 4.93 2.82
C ALA A 25 -9.89 4.08 3.26
N VAL A 26 -10.86 3.87 2.36
CA VAL A 26 -12.01 3.02 2.64
C VAL A 26 -11.56 1.57 2.80
N ALA A 27 -10.73 1.08 1.89
CA ALA A 27 -10.24 -0.30 1.95
C ALA A 27 -9.47 -0.56 3.25
N LYS A 28 -8.65 0.39 3.66
CA LYS A 28 -7.88 0.25 4.91
C LYS A 28 -8.79 0.20 6.13
N ARG A 29 -9.85 0.99 6.14
CA ARG A 29 -10.80 0.95 7.25
C ARG A 29 -11.52 -0.39 7.34
N VAL A 30 -11.91 -0.93 6.20
CA VAL A 30 -12.55 -2.25 6.16
C VAL A 30 -11.58 -3.32 6.67
N LEU A 31 -10.35 -3.29 6.18
CA LEU A 31 -9.33 -4.26 6.61
C LEU A 31 -9.03 -4.14 8.09
N ALA A 32 -8.97 -2.92 8.62
CA ALA A 32 -8.70 -2.71 10.04
C ALA A 32 -9.80 -3.31 10.92
N GLN A 33 -11.05 -3.30 10.45
CA GLN A 33 -12.16 -3.90 11.19
C GLN A 33 -12.15 -5.42 11.09
N LEU A 34 -11.85 -5.95 9.92
CA LEU A 34 -11.86 -7.41 9.69
C LEU A 34 -10.61 -8.10 10.20
N ALA A 35 -9.48 -7.42 10.15
CA ALA A 35 -8.19 -8.00 10.51
C ALA A 35 -7.32 -6.94 11.20
N PRO A 36 -7.61 -6.63 12.47
CA PRO A 36 -6.90 -5.55 13.18
C PRO A 36 -5.41 -5.83 13.39
N ASP A 37 -4.97 -7.07 13.19
CA ASP A 37 -3.56 -7.42 13.35
C ASP A 37 -2.72 -7.12 12.11
N LEU A 38 -3.35 -6.70 11.02
CA LEU A 38 -2.61 -6.35 9.81
C LEU A 38 -1.84 -5.04 10.01
N GLU A 39 -0.62 -5.02 9.54
CA GLU A 39 0.18 -3.80 9.50
C GLU A 39 0.06 -3.20 8.10
N LEU A 40 -0.54 -2.03 8.01
CA LEU A 40 -0.80 -1.35 6.73
C LEU A 40 0.12 -0.14 6.62
N THR A 41 0.93 -0.10 5.56
CA THR A 41 1.85 1.01 5.33
C THR A 41 1.64 1.58 3.93
N ASP A 42 1.63 2.90 3.83
CA ASP A 42 1.46 3.59 2.55
C ASP A 42 2.81 3.90 1.94
N HIS A 43 2.89 3.75 0.62
CA HIS A 43 4.12 4.03 -0.12
C HIS A 43 3.82 4.79 -1.40
N PRO A 44 4.72 5.69 -1.83
CA PRO A 44 4.52 6.45 -3.06
C PRO A 44 4.45 5.55 -4.28
N PHE A 45 3.53 5.85 -5.19
CA PHE A 45 3.34 5.07 -6.41
C PHE A 45 2.58 5.92 -7.44
N GLY A 46 2.91 5.77 -8.72
CA GLY A 46 2.22 6.44 -9.80
C GLY A 46 2.61 7.91 -9.95
N ALA A 47 1.64 8.73 -10.36
CA ALA A 47 1.91 10.14 -10.66
C ALA A 47 2.38 10.94 -9.45
N GLY A 48 1.84 10.63 -8.27
CA GLY A 48 2.29 11.26 -7.04
C GLY A 48 3.77 10.98 -6.76
N ALA A 49 4.20 9.74 -7.01
CA ALA A 49 5.60 9.37 -6.84
C ALA A 49 6.48 10.06 -7.87
N ILE A 50 6.01 10.21 -9.12
CA ILE A 50 6.76 10.92 -10.15
C ILE A 50 7.00 12.36 -9.72
N ARG A 51 5.96 13.03 -9.21
CA ARG A 51 6.09 14.42 -8.75
C ARG A 51 7.05 14.57 -7.58
N ALA A 52 7.08 13.57 -6.70
CA ALA A 52 7.91 13.64 -5.50
C ALA A 52 9.35 13.19 -5.75
N THR A 53 9.56 12.18 -6.58
CA THR A 53 10.86 11.52 -6.75
C THR A 53 11.32 11.41 -8.19
N GLY A 54 10.46 11.66 -9.16
CA GLY A 54 10.76 11.47 -10.57
C GLY A 54 10.58 10.06 -11.07
N ASP A 55 10.08 9.16 -10.22
CA ASP A 55 9.95 7.74 -10.55
C ASP A 55 8.57 7.24 -10.13
N PRO A 56 7.79 6.61 -11.03
CA PRO A 56 6.48 6.09 -10.66
C PRO A 56 6.54 4.93 -9.66
N LEU A 57 7.68 4.26 -9.57
CA LEU A 57 7.89 3.20 -8.58
C LEU A 57 9.26 3.40 -7.95
N PRO A 58 9.35 4.27 -6.93
CA PRO A 58 10.63 4.51 -6.27
C PRO A 58 11.22 3.24 -5.68
N ALA A 59 12.55 3.20 -5.61
CA ALA A 59 13.26 2.05 -5.06
C ALA A 59 12.79 1.71 -3.65
N THR A 60 12.49 2.72 -2.84
CA THR A 60 12.00 2.51 -1.48
C THR A 60 10.65 1.81 -1.47
N THR A 61 9.75 2.17 -2.41
CA THR A 61 8.46 1.52 -2.54
C THR A 61 8.62 0.08 -3.00
N LEU A 62 9.50 -0.15 -3.98
CA LEU A 62 9.77 -1.51 -4.47
C LEU A 62 10.29 -2.39 -3.34
N GLU A 63 11.21 -1.87 -2.53
CA GLU A 63 11.76 -2.62 -1.40
C GLU A 63 10.68 -2.92 -0.37
N ALA A 64 9.80 -1.96 -0.09
CA ALA A 64 8.70 -2.18 0.84
C ALA A 64 7.76 -3.29 0.34
N CYS A 65 7.49 -3.32 -0.97
CA CYS A 65 6.67 -4.37 -1.56
C CYS A 65 7.32 -5.74 -1.45
N ARG A 66 8.63 -5.81 -1.63
CA ARG A 66 9.35 -7.08 -1.49
C ARG A 66 9.30 -7.62 -0.08
N ASN A 67 9.31 -6.74 0.91
CA ASN A 67 9.31 -7.12 2.32
C ASN A 67 7.91 -7.31 2.87
N ALA A 68 6.88 -6.97 2.11
CA ALA A 68 5.50 -7.13 2.54
C ALA A 68 5.01 -8.54 2.23
N ASP A 69 3.98 -8.96 2.95
CA ASP A 69 3.33 -10.23 2.69
C ASP A 69 2.36 -10.13 1.53
N ALA A 70 1.81 -8.94 1.31
CA ALA A 70 0.90 -8.66 0.20
C ALA A 70 0.97 -7.18 -0.15
N VAL A 71 0.50 -6.85 -1.35
CA VAL A 71 0.45 -5.48 -1.84
C VAL A 71 -0.98 -5.16 -2.20
N LEU A 72 -1.48 -4.05 -1.67
CA LEU A 72 -2.81 -3.54 -1.99
C LEU A 72 -2.64 -2.29 -2.82
N LYS A 73 -3.03 -2.36 -4.08
CA LYS A 73 -2.84 -1.27 -5.04
C LYS A 73 -4.19 -0.70 -5.46
N ALA A 74 -4.34 0.60 -5.38
CA ALA A 74 -5.49 1.28 -5.95
C ALA A 74 -5.23 1.54 -7.44
N PRO A 75 -6.29 1.86 -8.20
CA PRO A 75 -6.11 2.16 -9.61
C PRO A 75 -5.14 3.32 -9.82
N ILE A 76 -4.34 3.21 -10.87
CA ILE A 76 -3.46 4.28 -11.30
C ILE A 76 -3.84 4.66 -12.72
N GLY A 77 -3.57 5.88 -13.06
CA GLY A 77 -3.90 6.41 -14.37
C GLY A 77 -4.42 7.81 -14.21
N ASP A 78 -3.75 8.73 -14.88
CA ASP A 78 -4.12 10.14 -14.82
C ASP A 78 -4.94 10.43 -16.06
N PRO A 79 -6.19 10.90 -15.89
CA PRO A 79 -7.04 11.19 -17.04
C PRO A 79 -6.45 12.24 -17.94
#